data_8100338744ee5cf5c133eea51f02236a
#
_entry.id   8100338744ee5cf5c133eea51f02236a
#
_cell.length_a   1.000
_cell.length_b   1.000
_cell.length_c   1.000
_cell.angle_alpha   90.00
_cell.angle_beta   90.00
_cell.angle_gamma   90.00
#
_symmetry.space_group_name_H-M   'P 1'
#
loop_
_entity.id
_entity.type
_entity.pdbx_description
1 polymer ?
#
loop_
_entity_poly.entity_id
_entity_poly.type
_entity_poly.pdbx_seq_one_letter_code
_entity_poly.pdbx_strand_id
1 'polypeptide(L)'
;MNNVINQKLLGVLLQDAHLISDVQIQIALIDQQAYGMRLGDVLVLHGWLKQQTIDFFITRWNQLLAQGREYSLEYCLQEAGLLSDQQIELIRQEQIRSKRSFGNIAVQQRWVKPQTIDFFESALNHRQLAS
;
A
#
# COMPACT_ATOMS: atom_id res chain seq x y z
N MET A 1 -4.03 -18.92 15.63
CA MET A 1 -2.61 -18.59 15.73
C MET A 1 -2.11 -17.75 14.56
N ASN A 2 -2.38 -18.18 13.32
CA ASN A 2 -1.91 -17.44 12.14
C ASN A 2 -2.48 -16.05 12.04
N ASN A 3 -3.71 -15.83 12.53
CA ASN A 3 -4.37 -14.52 12.43
C ASN A 3 -3.66 -13.44 13.23
N VAL A 4 -3.16 -13.76 14.43
CA VAL A 4 -2.47 -12.79 15.28
C VAL A 4 -1.15 -12.37 14.63
N ILE A 5 -0.39 -13.33 14.10
CA ILE A 5 0.88 -13.07 13.42
C ILE A 5 0.63 -12.26 12.16
N ASN A 6 -0.37 -12.63 11.35
CA ASN A 6 -0.70 -11.93 10.10
C ASN A 6 -1.14 -10.50 10.36
N GLN A 7 -1.92 -10.26 11.42
CA GLN A 7 -2.35 -8.91 11.78
C GLN A 7 -1.19 -8.04 12.23
N LYS A 8 -0.24 -8.61 12.96
CA LYS A 8 0.97 -7.90 13.38
C LYS A 8 1.81 -7.52 12.17
N LEU A 9 1.98 -8.47 11.22
CA LEU A 9 2.70 -8.20 9.98
C LEU A 9 1.99 -7.16 9.13
N LEU A 10 0.67 -7.20 9.09
CA LEU A 10 -0.11 -6.20 8.37
C LEU A 10 0.17 -4.79 8.90
N GLY A 11 0.14 -4.62 10.22
CA GLY A 11 0.42 -3.33 10.85
C GLY A 11 1.79 -2.80 10.48
N VAL A 12 2.80 -3.67 10.53
CA VAL A 12 4.17 -3.30 10.17
C VAL A 12 4.25 -2.87 8.70
N LEU A 13 3.65 -3.63 7.79
CA LEU A 13 3.64 -3.31 6.37
C LEU A 13 2.99 -1.97 6.09
N LEU A 14 1.83 -1.72 6.70
CA LEU A 14 1.09 -0.48 6.49
C LEU A 14 1.85 0.73 7.03
N GLN A 15 2.55 0.56 8.16
CA GLN A 15 3.40 1.63 8.70
C GLN A 15 4.63 1.86 7.81
N ASP A 16 5.27 0.80 7.36
CA ASP A 16 6.44 0.89 6.47
C ASP A 16 6.06 1.59 5.16
N ALA A 17 4.86 1.33 4.67
CA ALA A 17 4.35 1.96 3.45
C ALA A 17 3.83 3.39 3.70
N HIS A 18 3.86 3.87 4.93
CA HIS A 18 3.36 5.19 5.33
C HIS A 18 1.89 5.41 5.00
N LEU A 19 1.11 4.33 5.05
CA LEU A 19 -0.34 4.38 4.84
C LEU A 19 -1.11 4.64 6.12
N ILE A 20 -0.50 4.36 7.28
CA ILE A 20 -1.04 4.68 8.59
C ILE A 20 0.09 5.22 9.47
N SER A 21 -0.27 6.08 10.41
CA SER A 21 0.69 6.66 11.37
C SER A 21 0.82 5.78 12.61
N ASP A 22 1.85 6.05 13.41
CA ASP A 22 2.04 5.38 14.69
C ASP A 22 0.83 5.56 15.61
N VAL A 23 0.27 6.77 15.64
CA VAL A 23 -0.90 7.06 16.48
C VAL A 23 -2.11 6.27 16.01
N GLN A 24 -2.34 6.21 14.69
CA GLN A 24 -3.45 5.44 14.14
C GLN A 24 -3.35 3.97 14.49
N ILE A 25 -2.15 3.38 14.37
CA ILE A 25 -1.97 1.96 14.68
C ILE A 25 -2.17 1.69 16.17
N GLN A 26 -1.72 2.59 17.05
CA GLN A 26 -1.92 2.44 18.48
C GLN A 26 -3.41 2.48 18.86
N ILE A 27 -4.15 3.41 18.27
CA ILE A 27 -5.59 3.50 18.47
C ILE A 27 -6.27 2.21 17.98
N ALA A 28 -5.88 1.73 16.80
CA ALA A 28 -6.46 0.52 16.23
C ALA A 28 -6.19 -0.71 17.09
N LEU A 29 -4.99 -0.81 17.67
CA LEU A 29 -4.66 -1.94 18.55
C LEU A 29 -5.48 -1.93 19.84
N ILE A 30 -5.74 -0.74 20.39
CA ILE A 30 -6.60 -0.60 21.56
C ILE A 30 -8.02 -1.04 21.23
N ASP A 31 -8.56 -0.58 20.10
CA ASP A 31 -9.90 -0.95 19.65
C ASP A 31 -9.99 -2.45 19.35
N GLN A 32 -8.95 -3.01 18.77
CA GLN A 32 -8.88 -4.45 18.50
C GLN A 32 -9.04 -5.28 19.78
N GLN A 33 -8.33 -4.88 20.82
CA GLN A 33 -8.44 -5.55 22.12
C GLN A 33 -9.82 -5.38 22.72
N ALA A 34 -10.38 -4.16 22.64
CA ALA A 34 -11.65 -3.85 23.28
C ALA A 34 -12.83 -4.55 22.62
N TYR A 35 -12.80 -4.68 21.29
CA TYR A 35 -13.95 -5.15 20.52
C TYR A 35 -13.74 -6.52 19.85
N GLY A 36 -12.55 -7.10 19.98
CA GLY A 36 -12.26 -8.41 19.37
C GLY A 36 -12.24 -8.41 17.84
N MET A 37 -12.04 -7.26 17.24
CA MET A 37 -12.03 -7.12 15.78
C MET A 37 -10.62 -7.38 15.22
N ARG A 38 -10.57 -7.74 13.93
CA ARG A 38 -9.29 -7.82 13.22
C ARG A 38 -8.76 -6.41 12.97
N LEU A 39 -7.43 -6.27 12.94
CA LEU A 39 -6.79 -4.97 12.72
C LEU A 39 -7.28 -4.30 11.45
N GLY A 40 -7.33 -5.03 10.34
CA GLY A 40 -7.80 -4.47 9.06
C GLY A 40 -9.22 -3.95 9.14
N ASP A 41 -10.11 -4.67 9.84
CA ASP A 41 -11.49 -4.25 10.01
C ASP A 41 -11.59 -2.96 10.81
N VAL A 42 -10.77 -2.81 11.84
CA VAL A 42 -10.73 -1.57 12.64
C VAL A 42 -10.29 -0.38 11.78
N LEU A 43 -9.25 -0.59 10.96
CA LEU A 43 -8.73 0.49 10.09
C LEU A 43 -9.76 0.93 9.06
N VAL A 44 -10.50 -0.01 8.50
CA VAL A 44 -11.58 0.28 7.55
C VAL A 44 -12.73 1.00 8.26
N LEU A 45 -13.10 0.53 9.46
CA LEU A 45 -14.18 1.13 10.24
C LEU A 45 -13.90 2.60 10.55
N HIS A 46 -12.65 2.93 10.89
CA HIS A 46 -12.25 4.32 11.12
C HIS A 46 -12.20 5.15 9.82
N GLY A 47 -12.31 4.52 8.66
CA GLY A 47 -12.21 5.22 7.39
C GLY A 47 -10.79 5.62 7.01
N TRP A 48 -9.79 5.04 7.68
CA TRP A 48 -8.38 5.37 7.42
C TRP A 48 -7.83 4.67 6.19
N LEU A 49 -8.33 3.46 5.89
CA LEU A 49 -7.93 2.69 4.71
C LEU A 49 -9.15 2.01 4.10
N LYS A 50 -9.06 1.73 2.81
CA LYS A 50 -10.07 0.97 2.09
C LYS A 50 -9.89 -0.53 2.33
N GLN A 51 -10.98 -1.28 2.23
CA GLN A 51 -10.92 -2.75 2.29
C GLN A 51 -9.99 -3.31 1.22
N GLN A 52 -10.03 -2.74 0.02
CA GLN A 52 -9.17 -3.17 -1.09
C GLN A 52 -7.69 -3.08 -0.71
N THR A 53 -7.28 -2.02 -0.02
CA THR A 53 -5.90 -1.83 0.42
C THR A 53 -5.50 -2.89 1.45
N ILE A 54 -6.38 -3.17 2.40
CA ILE A 54 -6.16 -4.22 3.40
C ILE A 54 -6.00 -5.58 2.72
N ASP A 55 -6.92 -5.93 1.84
CA ASP A 55 -6.88 -7.21 1.12
C ASP A 55 -5.62 -7.36 0.28
N PHE A 56 -5.18 -6.28 -0.35
CA PHE A 56 -3.94 -6.28 -1.14
C PHE A 56 -2.75 -6.70 -0.28
N PHE A 57 -2.58 -6.10 0.90
CA PHE A 57 -1.44 -6.39 1.75
C PHE A 57 -1.54 -7.75 2.45
N ILE A 58 -2.75 -8.23 2.72
CA ILE A 58 -2.92 -9.54 3.36
C ILE A 58 -2.65 -10.68 2.37
N THR A 59 -3.19 -10.58 1.15
CA THR A 59 -3.16 -11.71 0.22
C THR A 59 -2.27 -11.47 -0.99
N ARG A 60 -2.36 -10.31 -1.61
CA ARG A 60 -1.75 -10.06 -2.92
C ARG A 60 -0.27 -9.72 -2.84
N TRP A 61 0.13 -8.94 -1.83
CA TRP A 61 1.50 -8.45 -1.71
C TRP A 61 2.52 -9.58 -1.66
N ASN A 62 2.29 -10.58 -0.79
CA ASN A 62 3.19 -11.73 -0.68
C ASN A 62 3.24 -12.54 -1.97
N GLN A 63 2.10 -12.68 -2.65
CA GLN A 63 2.05 -13.38 -3.94
C GLN A 63 2.89 -12.65 -5.00
N LEU A 64 2.79 -11.33 -5.07
CA LEU A 64 3.58 -10.54 -6.02
C LEU A 64 5.07 -10.69 -5.76
N LEU A 65 5.48 -10.65 -4.49
CA LEU A 65 6.89 -10.80 -4.14
C LEU A 65 7.41 -12.21 -4.42
N ALA A 66 6.55 -13.23 -4.38
CA ALA A 66 6.96 -14.61 -4.54
C ALA A 66 6.98 -15.10 -5.99
N GLN A 67 6.28 -14.42 -6.90
CA GLN A 67 6.02 -14.96 -8.25
C GLN A 67 7.16 -14.81 -9.25
N GLY A 68 8.22 -14.10 -8.94
CA GLY A 68 9.34 -13.94 -9.88
C GLY A 68 9.05 -13.07 -11.11
N ARG A 69 7.88 -12.43 -11.15
CA ARG A 69 7.53 -11.50 -12.24
C ARG A 69 7.88 -10.09 -11.86
N GLU A 70 8.17 -9.29 -12.85
CA GLU A 70 8.30 -7.85 -12.65
C GLU A 70 6.92 -7.21 -12.66
N TYR A 71 6.65 -6.41 -11.64
CA TYR A 71 5.42 -5.64 -11.55
C TYR A 71 5.76 -4.16 -11.54
N SER A 72 5.00 -3.38 -12.28
CA SER A 72 5.20 -1.93 -12.32
C SER A 72 4.66 -1.28 -11.05
N LEU A 73 5.22 -0.11 -10.74
CA LEU A 73 4.69 0.73 -9.68
C LEU A 73 3.22 1.05 -9.92
N GLU A 74 2.87 1.38 -11.16
CA GLU A 74 1.50 1.67 -11.57
C GLU A 74 0.56 0.53 -11.20
N TYR A 75 0.93 -0.70 -11.56
CA TYR A 75 0.12 -1.88 -11.26
C TYR A 75 -0.09 -2.06 -9.77
N CYS A 76 0.97 -1.92 -8.98
CA CYS A 76 0.90 -2.10 -7.53
C CYS A 76 0.00 -1.05 -6.88
N LEU A 77 0.13 0.20 -7.27
CA LEU A 77 -0.70 1.28 -6.72
C LEU A 77 -2.17 1.12 -7.09
N GLN A 78 -2.44 0.62 -8.28
CA GLN A 78 -3.80 0.33 -8.73
C GLN A 78 -4.41 -0.83 -7.95
N GLU A 79 -3.67 -1.93 -7.84
CA GLU A 79 -4.14 -3.13 -7.13
C GLU A 79 -4.33 -2.87 -5.64
N ALA A 80 -3.49 -2.02 -5.06
CA ALA A 80 -3.62 -1.65 -3.66
C ALA A 80 -4.74 -0.62 -3.39
N GLY A 81 -5.40 -0.14 -4.45
CA GLY A 81 -6.47 0.84 -4.30
C GLY A 81 -6.01 2.22 -3.90
N LEU A 82 -4.72 2.52 -4.10
CA LEU A 82 -4.15 3.83 -3.75
C LEU A 82 -4.35 4.84 -4.86
N LEU A 83 -4.51 4.38 -6.09
CA LEU A 83 -4.87 5.22 -7.24
C LEU A 83 -6.03 4.58 -7.98
N SER A 84 -6.98 5.40 -8.40
CA SER A 84 -8.10 4.96 -9.22
C SER A 84 -7.65 4.85 -10.69
N ASP A 85 -8.46 4.16 -11.50
CA ASP A 85 -8.21 4.04 -12.94
C ASP A 85 -8.13 5.43 -13.59
N GLN A 86 -8.99 6.34 -13.15
CA GLN A 86 -9.03 7.70 -13.68
C GLN A 86 -7.74 8.46 -13.33
N GLN A 87 -7.27 8.34 -12.10
CA GLN A 87 -6.02 8.96 -11.67
C GLN A 87 -4.84 8.41 -12.46
N ILE A 88 -4.82 7.11 -12.69
CA ILE A 88 -3.75 6.46 -13.48
C ILE A 88 -3.74 7.01 -14.91
N GLU A 89 -4.90 7.14 -15.52
CA GLU A 89 -4.99 7.68 -16.87
C GLU A 89 -4.49 9.12 -16.95
N LEU A 90 -4.83 9.94 -15.96
CA LEU A 90 -4.33 11.31 -15.88
C LEU A 90 -2.82 11.35 -15.73
N ILE A 91 -2.25 10.45 -14.94
CA ILE A 91 -0.79 10.36 -14.79
C ILE A 91 -0.14 9.96 -16.11
N ARG A 92 -0.72 9.00 -16.84
CA ARG A 92 -0.19 8.56 -18.14
C ARG A 92 -0.16 9.71 -19.15
N GLN A 93 -1.23 10.49 -19.19
CA GLN A 93 -1.30 11.67 -20.06
C GLN A 93 -0.21 12.68 -19.71
N GLU A 94 -0.01 12.92 -18.41
CA GLU A 94 1.01 13.85 -17.94
C GLU A 94 2.42 13.33 -18.22
N GLN A 95 2.64 12.01 -18.15
CA GLN A 95 3.93 11.41 -18.50
C GLN A 95 4.31 11.70 -19.96
N ILE A 96 3.34 11.58 -20.86
CA ILE A 96 3.55 11.84 -22.27
C ILE A 96 3.95 13.30 -22.47
N ARG A 97 3.27 14.21 -21.77
CA ARG A 97 3.46 15.66 -21.91
C ARG A 97 4.77 16.12 -21.28
N SER A 98 5.07 15.67 -20.07
CA SER A 98 6.17 16.21 -19.26
C SER A 98 7.41 15.31 -19.22
N LYS A 99 7.27 14.06 -19.63
CA LYS A 99 8.32 13.02 -19.55
C LYS A 99 8.83 12.77 -18.14
N ARG A 100 8.00 13.05 -17.13
CA ARG A 100 8.32 12.79 -15.74
C ARG A 100 7.91 11.36 -15.37
N SER A 101 8.49 10.82 -14.29
CA SER A 101 8.17 9.47 -13.84
C SER A 101 6.75 9.39 -13.28
N PHE A 102 6.17 8.20 -13.33
CA PHE A 102 4.84 7.93 -12.78
C PHE A 102 4.77 8.33 -11.30
N GLY A 103 5.74 7.90 -10.50
CA GLY A 103 5.78 8.20 -9.07
C GLY A 103 5.87 9.69 -8.80
N ASN A 104 6.71 10.41 -9.53
CA ASN A 104 6.87 11.84 -9.34
C ASN A 104 5.57 12.59 -9.59
N ILE A 105 4.83 12.20 -10.61
CA ILE A 105 3.56 12.84 -10.93
C ILE A 105 2.52 12.55 -9.82
N ALA A 106 2.44 11.29 -9.38
CA ALA A 106 1.50 10.91 -8.32
C ALA A 106 1.76 11.70 -7.03
N VAL A 107 3.03 11.89 -6.69
CA VAL A 107 3.43 12.66 -5.50
C VAL A 107 3.11 14.15 -5.69
N GLN A 108 3.40 14.70 -6.86
CA GLN A 108 3.14 16.10 -7.15
C GLN A 108 1.64 16.41 -7.05
N GLN A 109 0.79 15.49 -7.47
CA GLN A 109 -0.67 15.64 -7.37
C GLN A 109 -1.17 15.43 -5.94
N ARG A 110 -0.30 15.02 -5.02
CA ARG A 110 -0.63 14.71 -3.63
C ARG A 110 -1.61 13.54 -3.50
N TRP A 111 -1.61 12.66 -4.50
CA TRP A 111 -2.43 11.44 -4.44
C TRP A 111 -1.77 10.33 -3.67
N VAL A 112 -0.43 10.32 -3.62
CA VAL A 112 0.36 9.33 -2.89
C VAL A 112 1.54 10.06 -2.23
N LYS A 113 1.89 9.63 -1.02
CA LYS A 113 3.04 10.21 -0.29
C LYS A 113 4.36 9.76 -0.92
N PRO A 114 5.41 10.61 -0.88
CA PRO A 114 6.74 10.20 -1.36
C PRO A 114 7.24 8.92 -0.69
N GLN A 115 7.03 8.79 0.62
CA GLN A 115 7.48 7.61 1.38
C GLN A 115 6.77 6.35 0.92
N THR A 116 5.50 6.46 0.50
CA THR A 116 4.75 5.32 -0.03
C THR A 116 5.31 4.88 -1.38
N ILE A 117 5.64 5.84 -2.24
CA ILE A 117 6.31 5.53 -3.52
C ILE A 117 7.65 4.85 -3.26
N ASP A 118 8.45 5.38 -2.33
CA ASP A 118 9.75 4.80 -1.99
C ASP A 118 9.61 3.37 -1.49
N PHE A 119 8.59 3.09 -0.68
CA PHE A 119 8.32 1.75 -0.19
C PHE A 119 8.12 0.76 -1.34
N PHE A 120 7.25 1.10 -2.29
CA PHE A 120 6.97 0.21 -3.42
C PHE A 120 8.17 0.08 -4.36
N GLU A 121 8.83 1.18 -4.67
CA GLU A 121 10.00 1.14 -5.56
C GLU A 121 11.13 0.33 -4.95
N SER A 122 11.40 0.49 -3.66
CA SER A 122 12.44 -0.28 -2.97
C SER A 122 12.14 -1.77 -2.99
N ALA A 123 10.89 -2.15 -2.73
CA ALA A 123 10.49 -3.55 -2.74
C ALA A 123 10.61 -4.16 -4.15
N LEU A 124 10.20 -3.41 -5.17
CA LEU A 124 10.26 -3.88 -6.55
C LEU A 124 11.71 -3.97 -7.03
N ASN A 125 12.53 -2.98 -6.72
CA ASN A 125 13.94 -2.96 -7.11
C ASN A 125 14.75 -4.04 -6.40
N HIS A 126 14.52 -4.20 -5.09
CA HIS A 126 15.20 -5.24 -4.30
C HIS A 126 14.93 -6.61 -4.88
N ARG A 127 13.70 -6.86 -5.30
CA ARG A 127 13.32 -8.12 -5.91
C ARG A 127 14.04 -8.36 -7.24
N GLN A 128 14.16 -7.33 -8.08
CA GLN A 128 14.87 -7.42 -9.34
C GLN A 128 16.35 -7.76 -9.12
N LEU A 129 16.96 -7.15 -8.11
CA LEU A 129 18.36 -7.41 -7.78
C LEU A 129 18.57 -8.80 -7.21
N ALA A 130 17.58 -9.36 -6.52
CA ALA A 130 17.66 -10.70 -5.93
C ALA A 130 17.49 -11.81 -6.96
N SER A 131 16.94 -11.50 -8.12
CA SER A 131 16.76 -12.48 -9.18
C SER A 131 17.97 -12.52 -10.10
#